data_38d33795046518b676acb64afbb62b87
#
_entry.id   38d33795046518b676acb64afbb62b87
#
_cell.length_a   1.000
_cell.length_b   1.000
_cell.length_c   1.000
_cell.angle_alpha   90.00
_cell.angle_beta   90.00
_cell.angle_gamma   90.00
#
_symmetry.space_group_name_H-M   'P 1'
#
loop_
_entity.id
_entity.type
_entity.pdbx_description
1 polymer ?
#
loop_
_entity_poly.entity_id
_entity_poly.type
_entity_poly.pdbx_seq_one_letter_code
_entity_poly.pdbx_strand_id
1 'polypeptide(L)'
;MDTPWLPEQQSTTEIHLSLGTTQAVSADCRLSWNTWSPNGESVLDLETRHFLQIRQEFLEFVCALGESRVQGKKLKDHLRLEDGFSAWWISSLFERHPVCYGQSLFEIFKLRALELYLTENPCSALHLHGNDTTLAVVLSQLCHALNIPFHQHSDDFTPQISFKQRVKQALRACSVTNTLLYAAKALYWWFGTRRRFPNKPRVTACKGLLLGTWFPNVDRQAAAEGRFRSRYWEDAHGILPQDVPVHWFFVHADPKEKLQINAQLRDALLPAPGTGDMTFWEECVTPYAAMCAFGQWLSIAGKARKLRAEISNIFVWPNSHLNVFPYLHDVWHESTQGGFLLDQLLCRKGIQAYCRAIGPQNACLTSTELQSWERLLFEEQNRQNCPHVLAIQHTVVRDADFRFFVAEKQWADPEFTRMMPHMFYANGKSGLKAMRQGGFLADRLDMVEAVRFMHLAHAEPLPRTPPLRLLVATSYFAEETEGMLKLLAKVAVGSGNPLFRNIVIKSHPLLPIDHLVGKYFSTKPAIADGPIENYLTPGTVVFAESGTSVALLALCRGLPLLLYVAENTFDLGIIQANTPVRRVRTVSDLLSALPPAPQSCTIDDYFCLDTSLLRWRVLFRDILR
;
A
#
# COMPACT_ATOMS: atom_id res chain seq x y z
N MET A 1 -23.84 41.54 -44.23
CA MET A 1 -24.92 40.70 -43.69
C MET A 1 -24.30 39.95 -42.52
N ASP A 2 -24.44 40.55 -41.35
CA ASP A 2 -23.90 39.98 -40.08
C ASP A 2 -24.83 38.89 -39.61
N THR A 3 -24.32 37.66 -39.55
CA THR A 3 -25.00 36.57 -38.89
C THR A 3 -25.00 36.81 -37.38
N PRO A 4 -26.15 36.84 -36.70
CA PRO A 4 -26.19 37.02 -35.27
C PRO A 4 -25.56 35.80 -34.56
N TRP A 5 -24.62 36.05 -33.65
CA TRP A 5 -24.13 35.08 -32.69
C TRP A 5 -25.31 34.52 -31.90
N LEU A 6 -25.63 33.25 -32.10
CA LEU A 6 -26.52 32.53 -31.18
C LEU A 6 -25.78 32.40 -29.82
N PRO A 7 -26.42 32.73 -28.71
CA PRO A 7 -25.83 32.49 -27.40
C PRO A 7 -25.60 30.98 -27.24
N GLU A 8 -24.42 30.60 -26.80
CA GLU A 8 -24.13 29.22 -26.34
C GLU A 8 -25.29 28.77 -25.44
N GLN A 9 -25.94 27.67 -25.80
CA GLN A 9 -26.97 27.07 -24.98
C GLN A 9 -26.29 26.67 -23.65
N GLN A 10 -26.56 27.44 -22.60
CA GLN A 10 -26.18 27.07 -21.23
C GLN A 10 -26.79 25.70 -20.94
N SER A 11 -25.97 24.74 -20.54
CA SER A 11 -26.46 23.43 -20.09
C SER A 11 -27.51 23.65 -18.99
N THR A 12 -28.67 23.04 -19.12
CA THR A 12 -29.76 23.09 -18.13
C THR A 12 -29.65 21.97 -17.10
N THR A 13 -28.68 21.07 -17.24
CA THR A 13 -28.52 19.88 -16.40
C THR A 13 -27.95 20.24 -15.04
N GLU A 14 -28.67 19.94 -13.98
CA GLU A 14 -28.18 19.99 -12.60
C GLU A 14 -27.63 18.65 -12.17
N ILE A 15 -26.49 18.64 -11.48
CA ILE A 15 -25.88 17.41 -10.94
C ILE A 15 -26.14 17.34 -9.44
N HIS A 16 -26.72 16.22 -9.00
CA HIS A 16 -27.00 15.93 -7.61
C HIS A 16 -26.08 14.85 -7.07
N LEU A 17 -25.16 15.20 -6.18
CA LEU A 17 -24.19 14.32 -5.54
C LEU A 17 -24.68 13.89 -4.16
N SER A 18 -24.81 12.58 -3.94
CA SER A 18 -25.33 12.00 -2.70
C SER A 18 -24.25 11.23 -1.94
N LEU A 19 -24.16 11.45 -0.61
CA LEU A 19 -23.23 10.74 0.29
C LEU A 19 -23.79 9.40 0.80
N GLY A 20 -25.07 9.15 0.70
CA GLY A 20 -25.76 7.94 1.20
C GLY A 20 -26.79 7.39 0.24
N THR A 21 -27.46 6.30 0.62
CA THR A 21 -28.62 5.75 -0.08
C THR A 21 -29.81 6.67 0.14
N THR A 22 -29.95 7.69 -0.65
CA THR A 22 -30.96 8.72 -0.47
C THR A 22 -32.29 8.40 -1.09
N GLN A 23 -33.34 8.92 -0.41
CA GLN A 23 -34.72 9.00 -0.86
C GLN A 23 -34.82 9.72 -2.22
N ALA A 24 -35.88 9.39 -2.93
CA ALA A 24 -36.17 9.84 -4.28
C ALA A 24 -36.25 11.36 -4.43
N VAL A 25 -35.16 11.98 -4.85
CA VAL A 25 -35.20 13.30 -5.51
C VAL A 25 -35.34 13.03 -7.02
N SER A 26 -36.31 13.59 -7.69
CA SER A 26 -36.44 13.54 -9.16
C SER A 26 -35.42 14.53 -9.75
N ALA A 27 -34.27 14.07 -10.18
CA ALA A 27 -33.23 14.91 -10.74
C ALA A 27 -32.67 14.32 -12.03
N ASP A 28 -32.28 15.17 -12.97
CA ASP A 28 -31.87 14.78 -14.30
C ASP A 28 -30.52 14.02 -14.34
N CYS A 29 -29.63 14.28 -13.38
CA CYS A 29 -28.40 13.55 -13.21
C CYS A 29 -28.04 13.34 -11.73
N ARG A 30 -27.89 12.10 -11.31
CA ARG A 30 -27.51 11.72 -9.94
C ARG A 30 -26.20 10.97 -9.93
N LEU A 31 -25.30 11.40 -9.05
CA LEU A 31 -24.07 10.69 -8.73
C LEU A 31 -24.05 10.26 -7.26
N SER A 32 -23.75 9.00 -7.00
CA SER A 32 -23.40 8.55 -5.65
C SER A 32 -21.92 8.77 -5.39
N TRP A 33 -21.58 9.32 -4.22
CA TRP A 33 -20.19 9.51 -3.81
C TRP A 33 -19.51 8.22 -3.35
N ASN A 34 -20.24 7.40 -2.57
CA ASN A 34 -19.67 6.26 -1.87
C ASN A 34 -20.16 4.91 -2.36
N THR A 35 -21.09 4.84 -3.28
CA THR A 35 -21.68 3.57 -3.72
C THR A 35 -21.44 3.39 -5.21
N TRP A 36 -20.86 2.27 -5.58
CA TRP A 36 -20.68 1.91 -6.98
C TRP A 36 -22.03 1.62 -7.67
N SER A 37 -22.13 2.00 -8.93
CA SER A 37 -23.30 1.71 -9.76
C SER A 37 -22.86 1.08 -11.09
N PRO A 38 -23.48 -0.04 -11.52
CA PRO A 38 -23.15 -0.67 -12.79
C PRO A 38 -23.50 0.19 -14.02
N ASN A 39 -24.35 1.20 -13.83
CA ASN A 39 -24.82 2.10 -14.90
C ASN A 39 -23.97 3.38 -15.04
N GLY A 40 -22.86 3.48 -14.29
CA GLY A 40 -21.95 4.63 -14.36
C GLY A 40 -22.47 5.89 -13.66
N GLU A 41 -23.38 5.74 -12.71
CA GLU A 41 -23.99 6.83 -11.94
C GLU A 41 -23.30 7.04 -10.57
N SER A 42 -22.00 6.77 -10.49
CA SER A 42 -21.25 6.96 -9.24
C SER A 42 -19.87 7.53 -9.48
N VAL A 43 -19.38 8.29 -8.48
CA VAL A 43 -18.01 8.82 -8.51
C VAL A 43 -16.97 7.71 -8.40
N LEU A 44 -17.28 6.59 -7.72
CA LEU A 44 -16.42 5.40 -7.71
C LEU A 44 -16.24 4.78 -9.10
N ASP A 45 -17.26 4.84 -9.93
CA ASP A 45 -17.16 4.35 -11.30
C ASP A 45 -16.33 5.30 -12.16
N LEU A 46 -16.50 6.62 -11.99
CA LEU A 46 -15.63 7.63 -12.61
C LEU A 46 -14.17 7.43 -12.19
N GLU A 47 -13.92 7.26 -10.89
CA GLU A 47 -12.59 6.96 -10.36
C GLU A 47 -12.00 5.70 -11.00
N THR A 48 -12.76 4.63 -11.11
CA THR A 48 -12.32 3.37 -11.72
C THR A 48 -11.92 3.56 -13.19
N ARG A 49 -12.72 4.31 -13.96
CA ARG A 49 -12.44 4.61 -15.36
C ARG A 49 -11.17 5.44 -15.57
N HIS A 50 -10.93 6.41 -14.72
CA HIS A 50 -9.80 7.35 -14.83
C HIS A 50 -8.61 6.96 -13.92
N PHE A 51 -8.65 5.82 -13.23
CA PHE A 51 -7.69 5.46 -12.21
C PHE A 51 -6.23 5.55 -12.62
N LEU A 52 -5.87 5.00 -13.79
CA LEU A 52 -4.47 5.01 -14.25
C LEU A 52 -3.97 6.43 -14.55
N GLN A 53 -4.84 7.28 -15.13
CA GLN A 53 -4.55 8.69 -15.34
C GLN A 53 -4.36 9.42 -14.00
N ILE A 54 -5.33 9.28 -13.09
CA ILE A 54 -5.30 9.95 -11.78
C ILE A 54 -4.09 9.46 -10.95
N ARG A 55 -3.74 8.18 -11.03
CA ARG A 55 -2.51 7.65 -10.42
C ARG A 55 -1.28 8.37 -10.95
N GLN A 56 -1.13 8.52 -12.25
CA GLN A 56 0.01 9.20 -12.84
C GLN A 56 0.05 10.68 -12.41
N GLU A 57 -1.07 11.36 -12.44
CA GLU A 57 -1.19 12.73 -11.95
C GLU A 57 -0.84 12.85 -10.45
N PHE A 58 -1.23 11.87 -9.62
CA PHE A 58 -0.86 11.82 -8.20
C PHE A 58 0.66 11.69 -7.99
N LEU A 59 1.33 10.87 -8.77
CA LEU A 59 2.80 10.75 -8.71
C LEU A 59 3.47 12.08 -9.08
N GLU A 60 2.95 12.76 -10.08
CA GLU A 60 3.41 14.08 -10.50
C GLU A 60 3.11 15.16 -9.44
N PHE A 61 1.93 15.08 -8.79
CA PHE A 61 1.56 15.95 -7.68
C PHE A 61 2.55 15.82 -6.53
N VAL A 62 2.85 14.61 -6.06
CA VAL A 62 3.81 14.40 -4.96
C VAL A 62 5.20 14.90 -5.34
N CYS A 63 5.63 14.65 -6.59
CA CYS A 63 6.91 15.17 -7.09
C CYS A 63 6.92 16.71 -7.11
N ALA A 64 5.88 17.33 -7.68
CA ALA A 64 5.75 18.79 -7.76
C ALA A 64 5.67 19.45 -6.38
N LEU A 65 5.00 18.80 -5.42
CA LEU A 65 4.85 19.32 -4.05
C LEU A 65 6.21 19.51 -3.37
N GLY A 66 7.14 18.54 -3.49
CA GLY A 66 8.50 18.68 -2.97
C GLY A 66 9.30 19.84 -3.58
N GLU A 67 9.04 20.14 -4.86
CA GLU A 67 9.69 21.22 -5.63
C GLU A 67 8.98 22.59 -5.46
N SER A 68 7.75 22.60 -4.97
CA SER A 68 6.96 23.81 -4.79
C SER A 68 7.62 24.79 -3.80
N ARG A 69 7.53 26.07 -4.10
CA ARG A 69 8.15 27.12 -3.28
C ARG A 69 7.14 27.70 -2.28
N VAL A 70 7.57 27.73 -1.03
CA VAL A 70 6.87 28.41 0.06
C VAL A 70 7.89 29.37 0.67
N GLN A 71 7.53 30.64 0.86
CA GLN A 71 8.46 31.66 1.37
C GLN A 71 9.78 31.71 0.59
N GLY A 72 9.72 31.57 -0.74
CA GLY A 72 10.86 31.64 -1.63
C GLY A 72 11.76 30.40 -1.69
N LYS A 73 11.54 29.37 -0.84
CA LYS A 73 12.37 28.17 -0.74
C LYS A 73 11.55 26.93 -1.08
N LYS A 74 12.17 25.90 -1.71
CA LYS A 74 11.48 24.63 -2.02
C LYS A 74 11.03 23.91 -0.75
N LEU A 75 9.88 23.23 -0.79
CA LEU A 75 9.36 22.50 0.37
C LEU A 75 10.36 21.47 0.89
N LYS A 76 10.96 20.66 0.02
CA LYS A 76 11.98 19.69 0.42
C LYS A 76 13.21 20.34 1.11
N ASP A 77 13.53 21.58 0.78
CA ASP A 77 14.65 22.31 1.40
C ASP A 77 14.29 22.88 2.77
N HIS A 78 13.00 23.22 3.01
CA HIS A 78 12.53 23.56 4.37
C HIS A 78 12.67 22.37 5.32
N LEU A 79 12.52 21.14 4.81
CA LEU A 79 12.60 19.90 5.59
C LEU A 79 14.03 19.34 5.68
N ARG A 80 15.06 20.13 5.31
CA ARG A 80 16.45 19.71 5.33
C ARG A 80 17.01 19.68 6.76
N LEU A 81 17.66 18.58 7.11
CA LEU A 81 18.40 18.37 8.35
C LEU A 81 19.80 19.03 8.28
N GLU A 82 20.49 19.11 9.40
CA GLU A 82 21.83 19.72 9.50
C GLU A 82 22.89 19.02 8.65
N ASP A 83 22.76 17.69 8.47
CA ASP A 83 23.66 16.88 7.65
C ASP A 83 23.32 16.93 6.14
N GLY A 84 22.43 17.83 5.75
CA GLY A 84 22.04 18.05 4.36
C GLY A 84 20.95 17.10 3.83
N PHE A 85 20.56 16.05 4.58
CA PHE A 85 19.49 15.16 4.18
C PHE A 85 18.12 15.85 4.29
N SER A 86 17.25 15.69 3.30
CA SER A 86 15.89 16.21 3.40
C SER A 86 14.93 15.17 3.98
N ALA A 87 14.24 15.51 5.09
CA ALA A 87 13.21 14.67 5.68
C ALA A 87 11.97 14.49 4.77
N TRP A 88 11.87 15.24 3.67
CA TRP A 88 10.88 15.03 2.62
C TRP A 88 10.86 13.58 2.13
N TRP A 89 12.02 13.01 1.89
CA TRP A 89 12.19 11.69 1.31
C TRP A 89 11.75 10.51 2.20
N ILE A 90 11.60 10.77 3.49
CA ILE A 90 11.12 9.80 4.48
C ILE A 90 9.79 10.22 5.09
N SER A 91 9.11 11.21 4.51
CA SER A 91 7.80 11.68 4.95
C SER A 91 6.68 10.72 4.55
N SER A 92 5.58 10.71 5.27
CA SER A 92 4.38 9.95 4.89
C SER A 92 3.78 10.42 3.58
N LEU A 93 3.94 11.69 3.22
CA LEU A 93 3.58 12.23 1.90
C LEU A 93 4.37 11.54 0.78
N PHE A 94 5.69 11.42 0.94
CA PHE A 94 6.55 10.80 -0.07
C PHE A 94 6.46 9.27 -0.06
N GLU A 95 6.03 8.66 1.04
CA GLU A 95 5.84 7.21 1.13
C GLU A 95 4.86 6.67 0.09
N ARG A 96 3.83 7.44 -0.25
CA ARG A 96 2.81 7.12 -1.26
C ARG A 96 2.12 5.76 -1.02
N HIS A 97 2.18 5.28 0.21
CA HIS A 97 1.51 4.04 0.59
C HIS A 97 0.07 4.31 1.03
N PRO A 98 -0.94 3.57 0.53
CA PRO A 98 -2.34 3.78 0.93
C PRO A 98 -2.56 3.80 2.45
N VAL A 99 -1.82 3.00 3.22
CA VAL A 99 -1.90 3.00 4.70
C VAL A 99 -1.48 4.34 5.31
N CYS A 100 -0.51 5.05 4.72
CA CYS A 100 -0.07 6.36 5.21
C CYS A 100 -1.09 7.47 4.95
N TYR A 101 -1.82 7.35 3.87
CA TYR A 101 -2.86 8.31 3.48
C TYR A 101 -4.25 7.94 4.03
N GLY A 102 -4.47 6.67 4.34
CA GLY A 102 -5.78 6.17 4.76
C GLY A 102 -6.86 6.43 3.71
N GLN A 103 -8.08 6.71 4.16
CA GLN A 103 -9.20 7.02 3.27
C GLN A 103 -9.00 8.31 2.46
N SER A 104 -8.18 9.25 2.94
CA SER A 104 -7.92 10.52 2.25
C SER A 104 -7.40 10.33 0.82
N LEU A 105 -6.64 9.25 0.56
CA LEU A 105 -6.13 8.94 -0.78
C LEU A 105 -7.27 8.74 -1.79
N PHE A 106 -8.25 7.91 -1.41
CA PHE A 106 -9.39 7.61 -2.28
C PHE A 106 -10.34 8.80 -2.41
N GLU A 107 -10.49 9.60 -1.35
CA GLU A 107 -11.29 10.82 -1.42
C GLU A 107 -10.70 11.84 -2.41
N ILE A 108 -9.38 12.05 -2.43
CA ILE A 108 -8.76 12.95 -3.41
C ILE A 108 -8.80 12.39 -4.83
N PHE A 109 -8.80 11.06 -5.02
CA PHE A 109 -8.96 10.44 -6.33
C PHE A 109 -10.40 10.60 -6.84
N LYS A 110 -11.41 10.40 -5.98
CA LYS A 110 -12.81 10.67 -6.31
C LYS A 110 -13.04 12.14 -6.70
N LEU A 111 -12.45 13.06 -5.95
CA LEU A 111 -12.52 14.49 -6.26
C LEU A 111 -11.95 14.81 -7.65
N ARG A 112 -10.80 14.21 -7.98
CA ARG A 112 -10.20 14.41 -9.31
C ARG A 112 -11.05 13.79 -10.42
N ALA A 113 -11.59 12.59 -10.19
CA ALA A 113 -12.51 11.96 -11.15
C ALA A 113 -13.77 12.79 -11.37
N LEU A 114 -14.32 13.38 -10.31
CA LEU A 114 -15.47 14.30 -10.42
C LEU A 114 -15.10 15.57 -11.18
N GLU A 115 -13.93 16.17 -10.92
CA GLU A 115 -13.47 17.35 -11.67
C GLU A 115 -13.35 17.07 -13.17
N LEU A 116 -12.77 15.92 -13.55
CA LEU A 116 -12.70 15.48 -14.96
C LEU A 116 -14.10 15.37 -15.55
N TYR A 117 -15.01 14.73 -14.83
CA TYR A 117 -16.40 14.58 -15.26
C TYR A 117 -17.11 15.93 -15.46
N LEU A 118 -16.97 16.87 -14.50
CA LEU A 118 -17.59 18.21 -14.58
C LEU A 118 -17.01 19.03 -15.75
N THR A 119 -15.75 18.81 -16.09
CA THR A 119 -15.09 19.49 -17.22
C THR A 119 -15.61 18.96 -18.58
N GLU A 120 -15.86 17.66 -18.65
CA GLU A 120 -16.40 17.01 -19.87
C GLU A 120 -17.92 17.19 -20.01
N ASN A 121 -18.63 17.37 -18.90
CA ASN A 121 -20.09 17.48 -18.84
C ASN A 121 -20.50 18.79 -18.13
N PRO A 122 -20.52 19.91 -18.84
CA PRO A 122 -20.90 21.19 -18.28
C PRO A 122 -22.29 21.12 -17.63
N CYS A 123 -22.41 21.65 -16.42
CA CYS A 123 -23.68 21.68 -15.67
C CYS A 123 -24.04 23.09 -15.20
N SER A 124 -25.32 23.31 -14.97
CA SER A 124 -25.84 24.60 -14.49
C SER A 124 -25.64 24.80 -12.98
N ALA A 125 -25.60 23.71 -12.21
CA ALA A 125 -25.35 23.71 -10.77
C ALA A 125 -24.87 22.32 -10.28
N LEU A 126 -24.14 22.31 -9.15
CA LEU A 126 -23.79 21.11 -8.37
C LEU A 126 -24.45 21.15 -7.00
N HIS A 127 -25.24 20.14 -6.68
CA HIS A 127 -25.94 19.98 -5.41
C HIS A 127 -25.33 18.86 -4.60
N LEU A 128 -24.81 19.14 -3.39
CA LEU A 128 -24.31 18.13 -2.45
C LEU A 128 -25.39 17.78 -1.42
N HIS A 129 -25.81 16.53 -1.37
CA HIS A 129 -26.74 16.00 -0.38
C HIS A 129 -26.00 15.19 0.69
N GLY A 130 -25.84 15.79 1.88
CA GLY A 130 -25.18 15.20 3.04
C GLY A 130 -24.32 16.17 3.85
N ASN A 131 -23.75 15.66 4.96
CA ASN A 131 -23.10 16.46 6.00
C ASN A 131 -21.57 16.26 6.10
N ASP A 132 -20.85 16.08 4.98
CA ASP A 132 -19.40 16.10 4.99
C ASP A 132 -18.88 17.51 4.77
N THR A 133 -18.44 18.16 5.86
CA THR A 133 -17.92 19.54 5.83
C THR A 133 -16.63 19.67 5.04
N THR A 134 -15.76 18.68 5.05
CA THR A 134 -14.50 18.70 4.31
C THR A 134 -14.76 18.64 2.82
N LEU A 135 -15.63 17.72 2.40
CA LEU A 135 -16.05 17.59 1.01
C LEU A 135 -16.75 18.87 0.51
N ALA A 136 -17.67 19.42 1.31
CA ALA A 136 -18.39 20.65 0.96
C ALA A 136 -17.44 21.83 0.73
N VAL A 137 -16.43 22.01 1.58
CA VAL A 137 -15.42 23.08 1.41
C VAL A 137 -14.63 22.88 0.11
N VAL A 138 -14.16 21.68 -0.16
CA VAL A 138 -13.36 21.40 -1.37
C VAL A 138 -14.21 21.54 -2.63
N LEU A 139 -15.44 21.02 -2.64
CA LEU A 139 -16.36 21.16 -3.77
C LEU A 139 -16.77 22.61 -4.02
N SER A 140 -17.01 23.39 -2.96
CA SER A 140 -17.31 24.83 -3.10
C SER A 140 -16.17 25.58 -3.78
N GLN A 141 -14.91 25.31 -3.39
CA GLN A 141 -13.72 25.91 -4.02
C GLN A 141 -13.57 25.48 -5.47
N LEU A 142 -13.75 24.19 -5.76
CA LEU A 142 -13.68 23.64 -7.11
C LEU A 142 -14.75 24.23 -8.01
N CYS A 143 -16.01 24.25 -7.57
CA CYS A 143 -17.13 24.80 -8.32
C CYS A 143 -16.95 26.30 -8.58
N HIS A 144 -16.46 27.06 -7.60
CA HIS A 144 -16.12 28.47 -7.79
C HIS A 144 -15.07 28.66 -8.91
N ALA A 145 -14.03 27.84 -8.93
CA ALA A 145 -12.98 27.90 -9.94
C ALA A 145 -13.48 27.48 -11.34
N LEU A 146 -14.47 26.60 -11.42
CA LEU A 146 -15.12 26.15 -12.65
C LEU A 146 -16.32 27.02 -13.08
N ASN A 147 -16.65 28.07 -12.31
CA ASN A 147 -17.83 28.92 -12.50
C ASN A 147 -19.15 28.15 -12.45
N ILE A 148 -19.24 27.11 -11.62
CA ILE A 148 -20.44 26.31 -11.37
C ILE A 148 -21.08 26.76 -10.05
N PRO A 149 -22.38 27.11 -10.00
CA PRO A 149 -23.12 27.31 -8.75
C PRO A 149 -23.07 26.06 -7.86
N PHE A 150 -22.76 26.22 -6.57
CA PHE A 150 -22.68 25.11 -5.60
C PHE A 150 -23.71 25.29 -4.50
N HIS A 151 -24.49 24.22 -4.24
CA HIS A 151 -25.51 24.19 -3.21
C HIS A 151 -25.32 22.97 -2.29
N GLN A 152 -25.24 23.20 -0.98
CA GLN A 152 -25.22 22.11 0.00
C GLN A 152 -26.59 21.95 0.65
N HIS A 153 -27.13 20.73 0.61
CA HIS A 153 -28.34 20.32 1.28
C HIS A 153 -27.96 19.41 2.46
N SER A 154 -28.04 19.95 3.68
CA SER A 154 -27.75 19.21 4.89
C SER A 154 -29.05 18.78 5.55
N ASP A 155 -29.20 17.50 5.85
CA ASP A 155 -30.20 17.06 6.82
C ASP A 155 -29.76 17.51 8.22
N ASP A 156 -30.69 17.84 9.11
CA ASP A 156 -30.45 18.39 10.46
C ASP A 156 -29.68 17.46 11.43
N PHE A 157 -29.03 16.43 10.92
CA PHE A 157 -28.26 15.49 11.71
C PHE A 157 -26.83 15.99 11.93
N THR A 158 -26.60 16.74 13.01
CA THR A 158 -25.25 17.08 13.49
C THR A 158 -24.57 15.80 14.02
N PRO A 159 -23.49 15.32 13.38
CA PRO A 159 -22.75 14.18 13.92
C PRO A 159 -22.18 14.57 15.28
N GLN A 160 -22.60 13.90 16.34
CA GLN A 160 -22.04 14.09 17.68
C GLN A 160 -20.59 13.54 17.67
N ILE A 161 -19.64 14.45 17.42
CA ILE A 161 -18.23 14.13 17.65
C ILE A 161 -18.08 13.74 19.12
N SER A 162 -17.66 12.50 19.39
CA SER A 162 -17.53 12.01 20.76
C SER A 162 -16.58 12.91 21.56
N PHE A 163 -16.86 13.09 22.85
CA PHE A 163 -16.01 13.88 23.74
C PHE A 163 -14.53 13.43 23.66
N LYS A 164 -14.27 12.12 23.56
CA LYS A 164 -12.93 11.57 23.36
C LYS A 164 -12.26 12.06 22.07
N GLN A 165 -13.00 12.18 20.98
CA GLN A 165 -12.47 12.72 19.72
C GLN A 165 -12.16 14.21 19.81
N ARG A 166 -13.03 15.01 20.45
CA ARG A 166 -12.78 16.45 20.71
C ARG A 166 -11.54 16.67 21.56
N VAL A 167 -11.38 15.90 22.64
CA VAL A 167 -10.18 15.96 23.50
C VAL A 167 -8.93 15.56 22.72
N LYS A 168 -8.98 14.51 21.92
CA LYS A 168 -7.85 14.07 21.08
C LYS A 168 -7.47 15.13 20.04
N GLN A 169 -8.44 15.80 19.42
CA GLN A 169 -8.21 16.90 18.49
C GLN A 169 -7.61 18.12 19.21
N ALA A 170 -8.13 18.51 20.37
CA ALA A 170 -7.61 19.62 21.17
C ALA A 170 -6.17 19.35 21.66
N LEU A 171 -5.87 18.14 22.09
CA LEU A 171 -4.52 17.72 22.51
C LEU A 171 -3.54 17.74 21.32
N ARG A 172 -3.96 17.34 20.14
CA ARG A 172 -3.15 17.42 18.91
C ARG A 172 -2.94 18.86 18.44
N ALA A 173 -3.93 19.73 18.63
CA ALA A 173 -3.82 21.15 18.28
C ALA A 173 -2.86 21.92 19.21
N CYS A 174 -2.65 21.46 20.46
CA CYS A 174 -1.73 22.09 21.39
C CYS A 174 -0.29 21.64 21.15
N SER A 175 0.53 22.54 20.61
CA SER A 175 1.93 22.29 20.26
C SER A 175 2.79 21.77 21.41
N VAL A 176 2.59 22.27 22.63
CA VAL A 176 3.37 21.87 23.83
C VAL A 176 2.99 20.45 24.24
N THR A 177 1.70 20.15 24.30
CA THR A 177 1.19 18.82 24.68
C THR A 177 1.65 17.77 23.68
N ASN A 178 1.60 18.09 22.39
CA ASN A 178 2.07 17.20 21.32
C ASN A 178 3.57 16.93 21.43
N THR A 179 4.37 17.97 21.70
CA THR A 179 5.83 17.84 21.90
C THR A 179 6.15 16.95 23.11
N LEU A 180 5.45 17.15 24.23
CA LEU A 180 5.63 16.32 25.44
C LEU A 180 5.22 14.86 25.21
N LEU A 181 4.12 14.64 24.48
CA LEU A 181 3.65 13.29 24.12
C LEU A 181 4.71 12.54 23.29
N TYR A 182 5.28 13.18 22.28
CA TYR A 182 6.31 12.55 21.45
C TYR A 182 7.67 12.44 22.12
N ALA A 183 8.02 13.36 23.03
CA ALA A 183 9.18 13.20 23.91
C ALA A 183 9.02 11.98 24.82
N ALA A 184 7.85 11.84 25.47
CA ALA A 184 7.53 10.68 26.30
C ALA A 184 7.52 9.38 25.47
N LYS A 185 6.98 9.42 24.25
CA LYS A 185 7.01 8.28 23.31
C LYS A 185 8.44 7.90 22.94
N ALA A 186 9.31 8.87 22.64
CA ALA A 186 10.72 8.62 22.33
C ALA A 186 11.48 8.03 23.51
N LEU A 187 11.26 8.56 24.72
CA LEU A 187 11.84 8.03 25.96
C LEU A 187 11.33 6.61 26.27
N TYR A 188 10.01 6.40 26.21
CA TYR A 188 9.40 5.07 26.39
C TYR A 188 9.95 4.08 25.37
N TRP A 189 10.07 4.50 24.11
CA TRP A 189 10.61 3.66 23.05
C TRP A 189 12.06 3.28 23.35
N TRP A 190 12.90 4.25 23.71
CA TRP A 190 14.29 4.04 24.06
C TRP A 190 14.48 3.12 25.29
N PHE A 191 13.75 3.36 26.39
CA PHE A 191 13.80 2.49 27.56
C PHE A 191 13.26 1.08 27.25
N GLY A 192 12.18 1.00 26.48
CA GLY A 192 11.59 -0.26 26.05
C GLY A 192 12.53 -1.08 25.16
N THR A 193 13.24 -0.45 24.24
CA THR A 193 14.20 -1.12 23.36
C THR A 193 15.35 -1.75 24.13
N ARG A 194 15.94 -1.03 25.10
CA ARG A 194 16.98 -1.60 25.96
C ARG A 194 16.55 -2.82 26.79
N ARG A 195 15.30 -2.86 27.23
CA ARG A 195 14.75 -4.02 27.94
C ARG A 195 14.50 -5.21 26.99
N ARG A 196 14.12 -4.94 25.76
CA ARG A 196 13.80 -5.95 24.76
C ARG A 196 15.06 -6.55 24.13
N PHE A 197 16.13 -5.77 24.04
CA PHE A 197 17.44 -6.20 23.54
C PHE A 197 18.51 -6.01 24.62
N PRO A 198 18.57 -6.90 25.60
CA PRO A 198 19.52 -6.79 26.71
C PRO A 198 20.97 -6.94 26.25
N ASN A 199 21.18 -7.68 25.16
CA ASN A 199 22.50 -7.91 24.57
C ASN A 199 22.82 -6.81 23.54
N LYS A 200 24.08 -6.40 23.47
CA LYS A 200 24.53 -5.56 22.35
C LYS A 200 24.44 -6.36 21.05
N PRO A 201 24.08 -5.72 19.90
CA PRO A 201 24.07 -6.41 18.64
C PRO A 201 25.46 -6.99 18.37
N ARG A 202 25.51 -8.26 17.96
CA ARG A 202 26.74 -8.95 17.59
C ARG A 202 27.06 -8.59 16.14
N VAL A 203 27.46 -7.34 15.91
CA VAL A 203 27.81 -6.89 14.58
C VAL A 203 29.29 -7.16 14.35
N THR A 204 29.60 -7.95 13.34
CA THR A 204 30.98 -8.24 12.95
C THR A 204 31.34 -7.41 11.72
N ALA A 205 32.40 -6.62 11.79
CA ALA A 205 32.90 -5.90 10.63
C ALA A 205 33.58 -6.89 9.67
N CYS A 206 32.84 -7.31 8.65
CA CYS A 206 33.36 -8.13 7.56
C CYS A 206 32.66 -7.77 6.25
N LYS A 207 33.38 -7.91 5.15
CA LYS A 207 32.86 -7.66 3.82
C LYS A 207 32.07 -8.88 3.32
N GLY A 208 30.84 -8.68 2.94
CA GLY A 208 29.94 -9.76 2.53
C GLY A 208 28.70 -9.24 1.81
N LEU A 209 27.59 -9.91 1.99
CA LEU A 209 26.27 -9.52 1.50
C LEU A 209 25.42 -8.95 2.64
N LEU A 210 24.79 -7.80 2.41
CA LEU A 210 23.77 -7.24 3.27
C LEU A 210 22.39 -7.57 2.72
N LEU A 211 21.59 -8.34 3.47
CA LEU A 211 20.23 -8.72 3.11
C LEU A 211 19.21 -8.03 4.03
N GLY A 212 18.49 -7.03 3.49
CA GLY A 212 17.42 -6.32 4.20
C GLY A 212 16.07 -7.03 4.00
N THR A 213 15.37 -7.35 5.10
CA THR A 213 14.08 -8.04 5.02
C THR A 213 13.22 -7.84 6.28
N TRP A 214 11.95 -8.24 6.19
CA TRP A 214 11.02 -8.24 7.30
C TRP A 214 11.20 -9.46 8.21
N PHE A 215 11.08 -9.25 9.53
CA PHE A 215 11.08 -10.31 10.53
C PHE A 215 9.78 -10.24 11.38
N PRO A 216 9.08 -11.37 11.71
CA PRO A 216 9.49 -12.76 11.55
C PRO A 216 8.90 -13.41 10.27
N ASN A 217 9.51 -13.24 9.13
CA ASN A 217 9.18 -14.03 7.94
C ASN A 217 10.08 -15.26 7.84
N VAL A 218 9.96 -16.16 8.84
CA VAL A 218 10.80 -17.35 9.02
C VAL A 218 10.02 -18.60 8.67
N ASP A 219 10.67 -19.55 8.03
CA ASP A 219 10.15 -20.91 7.85
C ASP A 219 10.00 -21.60 9.20
N ARG A 220 8.78 -22.04 9.52
CA ARG A 220 8.46 -22.59 10.85
C ARG A 220 9.14 -23.93 11.11
N GLN A 221 9.27 -24.76 10.08
CA GLN A 221 9.91 -26.07 10.20
C GLN A 221 11.41 -25.90 10.41
N ALA A 222 12.07 -25.09 9.59
CA ALA A 222 13.50 -24.79 9.77
C ALA A 222 13.77 -24.16 11.14
N ALA A 223 12.91 -23.24 11.60
CA ALA A 223 13.02 -22.63 12.93
C ALA A 223 12.88 -23.64 14.07
N ALA A 224 11.96 -24.60 13.97
CA ALA A 224 11.83 -25.69 14.94
C ALA A 224 13.07 -26.59 15.02
N GLU A 225 13.83 -26.68 13.92
CA GLU A 225 15.11 -27.39 13.83
C GLU A 225 16.33 -26.52 14.21
N GLY A 226 16.08 -25.28 14.69
CA GLY A 226 17.13 -24.32 15.08
C GLY A 226 17.86 -23.69 13.90
N ARG A 227 17.30 -23.72 12.71
CA ARG A 227 17.89 -23.17 11.48
C ARG A 227 17.10 -21.96 11.00
N PHE A 228 17.80 -20.87 10.62
CA PHE A 228 17.18 -19.73 9.98
C PHE A 228 16.96 -19.98 8.49
N ARG A 229 15.72 -19.83 8.02
CA ARG A 229 15.36 -19.75 6.61
C ARG A 229 14.31 -18.68 6.44
N SER A 230 14.62 -17.65 5.66
CA SER A 230 13.69 -16.57 5.35
C SER A 230 12.65 -17.03 4.32
N ARG A 231 11.36 -16.80 4.57
CA ARG A 231 10.28 -17.09 3.61
C ARG A 231 10.28 -16.14 2.39
N TYR A 232 11.03 -15.05 2.43
CA TYR A 232 11.14 -14.16 1.28
C TYR A 232 12.32 -14.50 0.37
N TRP A 233 13.39 -15.07 0.94
CA TRP A 233 14.60 -15.42 0.22
C TRP A 233 14.68 -16.93 -0.11
N GLU A 234 13.92 -17.75 0.63
CA GLU A 234 13.74 -19.20 0.37
C GLU A 234 15.03 -19.88 -0.16
N ASP A 235 14.93 -20.50 -1.34
CA ASP A 235 16.04 -21.23 -1.96
C ASP A 235 17.13 -20.31 -2.53
N ALA A 236 16.87 -19.02 -2.77
CA ALA A 236 17.92 -18.09 -3.20
C ALA A 236 19.04 -17.96 -2.16
N HIS A 237 18.69 -17.95 -0.86
CA HIS A 237 19.71 -17.98 0.19
C HIS A 237 20.53 -19.28 0.17
N GLY A 238 19.91 -20.43 -0.17
CA GLY A 238 20.56 -21.74 -0.19
C GLY A 238 21.59 -21.95 -1.30
N ILE A 239 21.58 -21.10 -2.34
CA ILE A 239 22.57 -21.17 -3.44
C ILE A 239 23.75 -20.21 -3.28
N LEU A 240 23.79 -19.42 -2.20
CA LEU A 240 24.95 -18.60 -1.87
C LEU A 240 26.15 -19.48 -1.50
N PRO A 241 27.38 -19.08 -1.89
CA PRO A 241 28.60 -19.73 -1.40
C PRO A 241 28.68 -19.67 0.13
N GLN A 242 29.07 -20.77 0.78
CA GLN A 242 29.09 -20.88 2.24
C GLN A 242 30.17 -20.03 2.91
N ASP A 243 31.17 -19.60 2.16
CA ASP A 243 32.28 -18.75 2.61
C ASP A 243 31.96 -17.25 2.55
N VAL A 244 30.82 -16.89 2.00
CA VAL A 244 30.37 -15.49 1.93
C VAL A 244 29.62 -15.11 3.20
N PRO A 245 30.10 -14.14 4.00
CA PRO A 245 29.37 -13.63 5.16
C PRO A 245 28.05 -12.97 4.74
N VAL A 246 26.98 -13.28 5.44
CA VAL A 246 25.64 -12.71 5.19
C VAL A 246 25.18 -11.90 6.40
N HIS A 247 25.02 -10.60 6.21
CA HIS A 247 24.50 -9.68 7.20
C HIS A 247 22.99 -9.53 7.01
N TRP A 248 22.18 -10.06 7.93
CA TRP A 248 20.74 -9.92 7.90
C TRP A 248 20.32 -8.66 8.67
N PHE A 249 19.80 -7.71 7.93
CA PHE A 249 19.19 -6.50 8.48
C PHE A 249 17.67 -6.66 8.54
N PHE A 250 17.12 -6.63 9.74
CA PHE A 250 15.70 -6.87 9.97
C PHE A 250 14.92 -5.62 10.31
N VAL A 251 13.72 -5.54 9.72
CA VAL A 251 12.66 -4.62 10.12
C VAL A 251 11.54 -5.44 10.75
N HIS A 252 11.05 -5.01 11.90
CA HIS A 252 10.04 -5.73 12.65
C HIS A 252 8.64 -5.57 12.01
N ALA A 253 8.02 -6.67 11.59
CA ALA A 253 6.74 -6.68 10.87
C ALA A 253 5.51 -6.79 11.80
N ASP A 254 5.68 -7.35 12.97
CA ASP A 254 4.60 -7.56 13.95
C ASP A 254 4.32 -6.30 14.79
N PRO A 255 3.19 -6.25 15.52
CA PRO A 255 2.96 -5.22 16.53
C PRO A 255 4.13 -5.08 17.51
N LYS A 256 4.42 -3.85 17.95
CA LYS A 256 5.60 -3.52 18.80
C LYS A 256 5.69 -4.35 20.09
N GLU A 257 4.54 -4.84 20.58
CA GLU A 257 4.44 -5.69 21.78
C GLU A 257 5.14 -7.05 21.59
N LYS A 258 5.20 -7.55 20.34
CA LYS A 258 5.84 -8.82 20.00
C LYS A 258 7.35 -8.71 19.77
N LEU A 259 7.91 -7.50 19.78
CA LEU A 259 9.33 -7.29 19.46
C LEU A 259 10.27 -8.12 20.36
N GLN A 260 9.95 -8.24 21.65
CA GLN A 260 10.77 -9.05 22.59
C GLN A 260 10.75 -10.54 22.23
N ILE A 261 9.57 -11.08 21.90
CA ILE A 261 9.42 -12.50 21.50
C ILE A 261 10.17 -12.76 20.19
N ASN A 262 10.07 -11.83 19.24
CA ASN A 262 10.75 -11.96 17.96
C ASN A 262 12.27 -11.80 18.10
N ALA A 263 12.76 -10.97 19.02
CA ALA A 263 14.17 -10.88 19.34
C ALA A 263 14.71 -12.20 19.94
N GLN A 264 13.95 -12.83 20.85
CA GLN A 264 14.30 -14.14 21.40
C GLN A 264 14.31 -15.25 20.33
N LEU A 265 13.33 -15.23 19.42
CA LEU A 265 13.31 -16.15 18.27
C LEU A 265 14.55 -15.93 17.38
N ARG A 266 14.90 -14.68 17.05
CA ARG A 266 16.10 -14.36 16.29
C ARG A 266 17.36 -14.89 17.01
N ASP A 267 17.48 -14.66 18.32
CA ASP A 267 18.64 -15.09 19.12
C ASP A 267 18.81 -16.63 19.13
N ALA A 268 17.70 -17.37 19.08
CA ALA A 268 17.71 -18.82 18.94
C ALA A 268 18.14 -19.33 17.56
N LEU A 269 18.09 -18.46 16.54
CA LEU A 269 18.39 -18.77 15.15
C LEU A 269 19.70 -18.12 14.66
N LEU A 270 20.50 -17.57 15.55
CA LEU A 270 21.77 -16.94 15.20
C LEU A 270 22.71 -17.92 14.48
N PRO A 271 23.36 -17.50 13.37
CA PRO A 271 24.33 -18.31 12.68
C PRO A 271 25.58 -18.54 13.51
N ALA A 272 26.43 -19.48 13.07
CA ALA A 272 27.73 -19.69 13.67
C ALA A 272 28.57 -18.40 13.64
N PRO A 273 29.44 -18.15 14.63
CA PRO A 273 30.30 -16.98 14.64
C PRO A 273 31.16 -16.90 13.35
N GLY A 274 31.17 -15.72 12.72
CA GLY A 274 31.96 -15.48 11.51
C GLY A 274 31.24 -15.72 10.18
N THR A 275 30.02 -16.28 10.19
CA THR A 275 29.21 -16.47 8.97
C THR A 275 28.29 -15.29 8.64
N GLY A 276 28.24 -14.28 9.53
CA GLY A 276 27.39 -13.10 9.40
C GLY A 276 26.71 -12.72 10.70
N ASP A 277 25.78 -11.79 10.63
CA ASP A 277 24.98 -11.34 11.77
C ASP A 277 23.50 -11.24 11.43
N MET A 278 22.68 -11.08 12.47
CA MET A 278 21.23 -10.87 12.39
C MET A 278 20.86 -9.73 13.33
N THR A 279 20.55 -8.56 12.77
CA THR A 279 20.41 -7.34 13.54
C THR A 279 19.11 -6.60 13.20
N PHE A 280 18.36 -6.19 14.23
CA PHE A 280 17.28 -5.22 14.08
C PHE A 280 17.85 -3.80 14.13
N TRP A 281 17.35 -2.90 13.29
CA TRP A 281 17.81 -1.51 13.32
C TRP A 281 17.63 -0.85 14.68
N GLU A 282 16.62 -1.27 15.42
CA GLU A 282 16.30 -0.80 16.77
C GLU A 282 17.44 -1.02 17.76
N GLU A 283 18.15 -2.12 17.64
CA GLU A 283 19.27 -2.46 18.53
C GLU A 283 20.44 -1.48 18.39
N CYS A 284 20.56 -0.86 17.23
CA CYS A 284 21.64 0.05 16.88
C CYS A 284 21.39 1.49 17.35
N VAL A 285 20.18 1.81 17.83
CA VAL A 285 19.84 3.15 18.31
C VAL A 285 20.39 3.38 19.73
N THR A 286 21.45 4.16 19.85
CA THR A 286 22.00 4.58 21.14
C THR A 286 21.12 5.69 21.77
N PRO A 287 21.26 5.96 23.11
CA PRO A 287 20.60 7.11 23.74
C PRO A 287 20.90 8.43 23.07
N TYR A 288 22.15 8.65 22.73
CA TYR A 288 22.59 9.85 22.03
C TYR A 288 21.95 9.97 20.64
N ALA A 289 21.88 8.86 19.88
CA ALA A 289 21.22 8.83 18.58
C ALA A 289 19.72 9.13 18.70
N ALA A 290 19.05 8.63 19.72
CA ALA A 290 17.63 8.92 19.99
C ALA A 290 17.41 10.40 20.34
N MET A 291 18.29 11.00 21.16
CA MET A 291 18.25 12.45 21.44
C MET A 291 18.46 13.29 20.18
N CYS A 292 19.45 12.91 19.34
CA CYS A 292 19.67 13.58 18.07
C CYS A 292 18.46 13.47 17.13
N ALA A 293 17.84 12.30 17.02
CA ALA A 293 16.62 12.11 16.22
C ALA A 293 15.48 12.99 16.73
N PHE A 294 15.28 13.06 18.06
CA PHE A 294 14.28 13.94 18.66
C PHE A 294 14.57 15.43 18.43
N GLY A 295 15.84 15.86 18.53
CA GLY A 295 16.24 17.24 18.19
C GLY A 295 15.97 17.57 16.72
N GLN A 296 16.27 16.66 15.80
CA GLN A 296 15.95 16.80 14.38
C GLN A 296 14.43 16.90 14.16
N TRP A 297 13.64 16.06 14.84
CA TRP A 297 12.18 16.14 14.79
C TRP A 297 11.65 17.49 15.27
N LEU A 298 12.16 18.03 16.40
CA LEU A 298 11.80 19.35 16.90
C LEU A 298 12.13 20.46 15.90
N SER A 299 13.30 20.38 15.26
CA SER A 299 13.72 21.34 14.23
C SER A 299 12.76 21.34 13.04
N ILE A 300 12.40 20.17 12.49
CA ILE A 300 11.44 20.05 11.39
C ILE A 300 10.05 20.55 11.80
N ALA A 301 9.57 20.14 12.99
CA ALA A 301 8.28 20.60 13.51
C ALA A 301 8.21 22.12 13.66
N GLY A 302 9.30 22.74 14.13
CA GLY A 302 9.42 24.20 14.21
C GLY A 302 9.36 24.89 12.83
N LYS A 303 10.04 24.32 11.84
CA LYS A 303 10.01 24.81 10.45
C LYS A 303 8.61 24.67 9.84
N ALA A 304 7.96 23.52 10.01
CA ALA A 304 6.62 23.27 9.50
C ALA A 304 5.56 24.24 10.07
N ARG A 305 5.67 24.58 11.36
CA ARG A 305 4.78 25.57 11.99
C ARG A 305 4.90 26.96 11.36
N LYS A 306 6.10 27.38 10.96
CA LYS A 306 6.31 28.67 10.28
C LYS A 306 5.65 28.70 8.90
N LEU A 307 5.49 27.54 8.25
CA LEU A 307 4.84 27.43 6.95
C LEU A 307 3.31 27.36 7.03
N ARG A 308 2.70 27.27 8.23
CA ARG A 308 1.28 26.97 8.44
C ARG A 308 0.32 27.88 7.66
N ALA A 309 0.66 29.16 7.51
CA ALA A 309 -0.20 30.12 6.85
C ALA A 309 -0.24 29.96 5.31
N GLU A 310 0.80 29.39 4.72
CA GLU A 310 0.98 29.38 3.26
C GLU A 310 0.99 27.96 2.69
N ILE A 311 1.21 26.94 3.55
CA ILE A 311 1.43 25.55 3.09
C ILE A 311 0.24 25.00 2.29
N SER A 312 -0.99 25.36 2.66
CA SER A 312 -2.19 24.93 1.94
C SER A 312 -2.21 25.36 0.47
N ASN A 313 -1.57 26.47 0.15
CA ASN A 313 -1.60 27.05 -1.20
C ASN A 313 -0.84 26.22 -2.23
N ILE A 314 0.08 25.36 -1.81
CA ILE A 314 0.86 24.50 -2.72
C ILE A 314 0.26 23.11 -2.92
N PHE A 315 -0.80 22.74 -2.18
CA PHE A 315 -1.46 21.45 -2.30
C PHE A 315 -2.51 21.43 -3.42
N VAL A 316 -2.19 22.08 -4.53
CA VAL A 316 -3.05 22.11 -5.72
C VAL A 316 -2.64 20.99 -6.67
N TRP A 317 -3.63 20.25 -7.15
CA TRP A 317 -3.40 19.15 -8.10
C TRP A 317 -2.86 19.70 -9.43
N PRO A 318 -1.87 19.08 -10.08
CA PRO A 318 -1.29 19.56 -11.33
C PRO A 318 -2.35 19.68 -12.45
N ASN A 319 -2.32 20.78 -13.18
CA ASN A 319 -3.28 21.07 -14.26
C ASN A 319 -4.75 20.99 -13.81
N SER A 320 -5.04 21.44 -12.60
CA SER A 320 -6.34 21.35 -11.97
C SER A 320 -6.56 22.55 -11.04
N HIS A 321 -7.82 22.79 -10.66
CA HIS A 321 -8.21 23.79 -9.66
C HIS A 321 -8.38 23.16 -8.27
N LEU A 322 -8.17 21.84 -8.16
CA LEU A 322 -8.44 21.08 -6.97
C LEU A 322 -7.36 21.29 -5.91
N ASN A 323 -7.70 21.95 -4.79
CA ASN A 323 -6.84 22.00 -3.62
C ASN A 323 -7.19 20.85 -2.66
N VAL A 324 -6.24 19.91 -2.49
CA VAL A 324 -6.44 18.68 -1.71
C VAL A 324 -5.93 18.80 -0.27
N PHE A 325 -5.46 19.96 0.17
CA PHE A 325 -4.92 20.16 1.52
C PHE A 325 -5.89 19.75 2.64
N PRO A 326 -7.21 20.04 2.56
CA PRO A 326 -8.15 19.62 3.61
C PRO A 326 -8.13 18.12 3.89
N TYR A 327 -7.91 17.29 2.88
CA TYR A 327 -7.78 15.84 3.00
C TYR A 327 -6.37 15.39 3.39
N LEU A 328 -5.33 16.13 3.01
CA LEU A 328 -3.93 15.78 3.26
C LEU A 328 -3.32 16.48 4.48
N HIS A 329 -4.10 17.27 5.21
CA HIS A 329 -3.64 17.97 6.43
C HIS A 329 -3.02 17.02 7.45
N ASP A 330 -3.66 15.89 7.73
CA ASP A 330 -3.15 14.91 8.71
C ASP A 330 -1.90 14.18 8.18
N VAL A 331 -1.83 13.91 6.88
CA VAL A 331 -0.64 13.33 6.22
C VAL A 331 0.54 14.31 6.28
N TRP A 332 0.28 15.59 6.06
CA TRP A 332 1.28 16.67 6.25
C TRP A 332 1.74 16.73 7.71
N HIS A 333 0.82 16.66 8.66
CA HIS A 333 1.14 16.67 10.09
C HIS A 333 2.05 15.46 10.45
N GLU A 334 1.71 14.24 10.04
CA GLU A 334 2.52 13.04 10.28
C GLU A 334 3.89 13.13 9.58
N SER A 335 3.97 13.78 8.43
CA SER A 335 5.22 14.02 7.69
C SER A 335 6.18 14.99 8.37
N THR A 336 5.70 15.86 9.28
CA THR A 336 6.49 16.99 9.79
C THR A 336 6.48 17.15 11.31
N GLN A 337 5.41 16.75 11.99
CA GLN A 337 5.18 16.98 13.43
C GLN A 337 4.67 15.71 14.14
N GLY A 338 4.32 14.67 13.38
CA GLY A 338 3.72 13.45 13.88
C GLY A 338 4.74 12.38 14.29
N GLY A 339 4.20 11.26 14.76
CA GLY A 339 4.99 10.11 15.20
C GLY A 339 5.68 9.38 14.07
N PHE A 340 5.10 9.42 12.86
CA PHE A 340 5.69 8.81 11.68
C PHE A 340 7.10 9.38 11.41
N LEU A 341 7.23 10.71 11.36
CA LEU A 341 8.54 11.34 11.13
C LEU A 341 9.56 10.95 12.21
N LEU A 342 9.17 10.95 13.49
CA LEU A 342 10.06 10.57 14.57
C LEU A 342 10.55 9.12 14.43
N ASP A 343 9.64 8.19 14.11
CA ASP A 343 9.99 6.79 13.89
C ASP A 343 10.97 6.63 12.71
N GLN A 344 10.80 7.40 11.61
CA GLN A 344 11.73 7.40 10.47
C GLN A 344 13.11 8.00 10.81
N LEU A 345 13.17 9.05 11.62
CA LEU A 345 14.44 9.63 12.06
C LEU A 345 15.20 8.67 12.99
N LEU A 346 14.51 7.95 13.88
CA LEU A 346 15.10 6.89 14.70
C LEU A 346 15.62 5.74 13.84
N CYS A 347 14.83 5.28 12.87
CA CYS A 347 15.23 4.26 11.91
C CYS A 347 16.50 4.68 11.14
N ARG A 348 16.53 5.92 10.65
CA ARG A 348 17.74 6.47 10.00
C ARG A 348 18.98 6.40 10.88
N LYS A 349 18.87 6.78 12.16
CA LYS A 349 20.00 6.68 13.11
C LYS A 349 20.43 5.25 13.35
N GLY A 350 19.50 4.31 13.44
CA GLY A 350 19.79 2.88 13.58
C GLY A 350 20.52 2.33 12.35
N ILE A 351 20.03 2.63 11.15
CA ILE A 351 20.65 2.23 9.88
C ILE A 351 22.06 2.80 9.75
N GLN A 352 22.25 4.10 10.03
CA GLN A 352 23.56 4.74 10.00
C GLN A 352 24.56 4.10 10.99
N ALA A 353 24.10 3.74 12.18
CA ALA A 353 24.94 3.08 13.17
C ALA A 353 25.31 1.66 12.74
N TYR A 354 24.34 0.91 12.22
CA TYR A 354 24.53 -0.44 11.72
C TYR A 354 25.50 -0.49 10.55
N CYS A 355 25.25 0.29 9.50
CA CYS A 355 26.10 0.32 8.31
C CYS A 355 27.54 0.73 8.62
N ARG A 356 27.74 1.66 9.57
CA ARG A 356 29.10 1.99 10.05
C ARG A 356 29.78 0.83 10.78
N ALA A 357 28.99 0.03 11.51
CA ALA A 357 29.53 -1.09 12.28
C ALA A 357 29.94 -2.27 11.39
N ILE A 358 29.15 -2.59 10.34
CA ILE A 358 29.51 -3.67 9.39
C ILE A 358 30.57 -3.25 8.38
N GLY A 359 30.71 -1.94 8.11
CA GLY A 359 31.59 -1.40 7.07
C GLY A 359 31.06 -1.61 5.64
N PRO A 360 31.88 -1.30 4.60
CA PRO A 360 31.50 -1.45 3.20
C PRO A 360 31.22 -2.89 2.82
N GLN A 361 30.12 -3.12 2.09
CA GLN A 361 29.66 -4.44 1.65
C GLN A 361 29.89 -4.65 0.14
N ASN A 362 29.94 -5.92 -0.33
CA ASN A 362 29.99 -6.27 -1.75
C ASN A 362 28.67 -5.93 -2.44
N ALA A 363 27.56 -6.25 -1.78
CA ALA A 363 26.24 -5.94 -2.27
C ALA A 363 25.26 -5.76 -1.11
N CYS A 364 24.23 -4.93 -1.36
CA CYS A 364 23.06 -4.77 -0.50
C CYS A 364 21.82 -5.16 -1.30
N LEU A 365 21.08 -6.15 -0.84
CA LEU A 365 19.81 -6.61 -1.43
C LEU A 365 18.68 -6.44 -0.44
N THR A 366 17.52 -5.98 -0.89
CA THR A 366 16.30 -5.95 -0.07
C THR A 366 15.18 -6.73 -0.71
N SER A 367 14.33 -7.39 0.11
CA SER A 367 13.00 -7.84 -0.31
C SER A 367 12.10 -6.62 -0.38
N THR A 368 12.01 -6.00 -1.58
CA THR A 368 11.59 -4.61 -1.67
C THR A 368 10.08 -4.41 -1.73
N GLU A 369 9.64 -3.37 -1.04
CA GLU A 369 8.35 -2.69 -1.15
C GLU A 369 8.52 -1.18 -1.33
N LEU A 370 9.76 -0.70 -1.49
CA LEU A 370 10.15 0.72 -1.65
C LEU A 370 9.69 1.63 -0.50
N GLN A 371 9.72 1.10 0.71
CA GLN A 371 9.40 1.86 1.93
C GLN A 371 10.54 2.79 2.36
N SER A 372 10.28 3.68 3.31
CA SER A 372 11.25 4.65 3.82
C SER A 372 12.53 4.00 4.35
N TRP A 373 12.40 2.86 5.06
CA TRP A 373 13.57 2.17 5.63
C TRP A 373 14.51 1.61 4.54
N GLU A 374 13.93 1.13 3.43
CA GLU A 374 14.73 0.65 2.28
C GLU A 374 15.46 1.80 1.61
N ARG A 375 14.76 2.92 1.38
CA ARG A 375 15.39 4.13 0.82
C ARG A 375 16.50 4.67 1.71
N LEU A 376 16.34 4.63 3.04
CA LEU A 376 17.40 4.99 3.99
C LEU A 376 18.58 4.03 3.93
N LEU A 377 18.31 2.73 3.79
CA LEU A 377 19.37 1.72 3.65
C LEU A 377 20.13 1.90 2.33
N PHE A 378 19.41 2.10 1.23
CA PHE A 378 20.02 2.36 -0.09
C PHE A 378 20.86 3.65 -0.06
N GLU A 379 20.33 4.72 0.54
CA GLU A 379 21.06 5.99 0.67
C GLU A 379 22.38 5.81 1.43
N GLU A 380 22.35 5.07 2.55
CA GLU A 380 23.56 4.84 3.36
C GLU A 380 24.56 3.94 2.64
N GLN A 381 24.08 2.88 1.94
CA GLN A 381 24.95 2.00 1.14
C GLN A 381 25.56 2.72 -0.06
N ASN A 382 24.79 3.57 -0.74
CA ASN A 382 25.30 4.41 -1.83
C ASN A 382 26.33 5.44 -1.35
N ARG A 383 26.16 5.99 -0.13
CA ARG A 383 27.18 6.85 0.51
C ARG A 383 28.48 6.12 0.83
N GLN A 384 28.39 4.84 1.15
CA GLN A 384 29.56 3.98 1.40
C GLN A 384 30.18 3.40 0.13
N ASN A 385 29.68 3.79 -1.05
CA ASN A 385 30.09 3.30 -2.36
C ASN A 385 29.93 1.76 -2.49
N CYS A 386 28.85 1.18 -1.94
CA CYS A 386 28.51 -0.20 -2.19
C CYS A 386 28.31 -0.41 -3.70
N PRO A 387 29.04 -1.34 -4.35
CA PRO A 387 29.01 -1.45 -5.80
C PRO A 387 27.65 -1.97 -6.34
N HIS A 388 26.94 -2.73 -5.53
CA HIS A 388 25.66 -3.35 -5.91
C HIS A 388 24.60 -3.10 -4.86
N VAL A 389 23.72 -2.12 -5.10
CA VAL A 389 22.53 -1.84 -4.28
C VAL A 389 21.30 -2.28 -5.08
N LEU A 390 20.65 -3.35 -4.65
CA LEU A 390 19.67 -4.08 -5.43
C LEU A 390 18.35 -4.22 -4.68
N ALA A 391 17.24 -4.07 -5.39
CA ALA A 391 15.90 -4.27 -4.88
C ALA A 391 15.25 -5.48 -5.54
N ILE A 392 14.76 -6.43 -4.75
CA ILE A 392 14.19 -7.69 -5.23
C ILE A 392 12.69 -7.69 -4.94
N GLN A 393 11.87 -7.77 -5.96
CA GLN A 393 10.43 -7.92 -5.81
C GLN A 393 10.11 -9.29 -5.20
N HIS A 394 9.39 -9.29 -4.07
CA HIS A 394 8.97 -10.51 -3.38
C HIS A 394 7.45 -10.71 -3.32
N THR A 395 6.68 -9.74 -3.78
CA THR A 395 5.20 -9.76 -3.82
C THR A 395 4.71 -9.38 -5.22
N VAL A 396 3.41 -9.37 -5.43
CA VAL A 396 2.81 -8.87 -6.67
C VAL A 396 2.74 -7.35 -6.62
N VAL A 397 3.12 -6.66 -7.71
CA VAL A 397 2.90 -5.23 -7.86
C VAL A 397 1.42 -4.99 -8.13
N ARG A 398 0.76 -4.25 -7.22
CA ARG A 398 -0.65 -3.85 -7.33
C ARG A 398 -0.74 -2.49 -7.98
N ASP A 399 -1.76 -2.26 -8.79
CA ASP A 399 -1.98 -0.96 -9.44
C ASP A 399 -2.18 0.18 -8.43
N ALA A 400 -2.75 -0.11 -7.28
CA ALA A 400 -2.96 0.85 -6.19
C ALA A 400 -1.83 0.90 -5.14
N ASP A 401 -0.71 0.22 -5.35
CA ASP A 401 0.48 0.37 -4.51
C ASP A 401 1.45 1.38 -5.15
N PHE A 402 1.22 2.65 -4.88
CA PHE A 402 1.93 3.75 -5.54
C PHE A 402 3.43 3.81 -5.20
N ARG A 403 3.92 3.00 -4.28
CA ARG A 403 5.35 2.89 -3.99
C ARG A 403 6.14 2.33 -5.19
N PHE A 404 5.51 1.44 -5.96
CA PHE A 404 6.10 0.83 -7.15
C PHE A 404 5.97 1.67 -8.43
N PHE A 405 5.61 2.95 -8.30
CA PHE A 405 5.46 3.86 -9.42
C PHE A 405 6.17 5.18 -9.11
N VAL A 406 6.75 5.81 -10.14
CA VAL A 406 7.59 7.00 -10.01
C VAL A 406 7.23 8.00 -11.10
N ALA A 407 7.17 9.29 -10.77
CA ALA A 407 7.14 10.31 -11.80
C ALA A 407 8.52 10.36 -12.49
N GLU A 408 8.59 10.18 -13.82
CA GLU A 408 9.87 10.07 -14.56
C GLU A 408 10.83 11.22 -14.27
N LYS A 409 10.31 12.45 -14.11
CA LYS A 409 11.12 13.62 -13.77
C LYS A 409 11.85 13.52 -12.43
N GLN A 410 11.45 12.62 -11.52
CA GLN A 410 12.15 12.42 -10.25
C GLN A 410 13.56 11.82 -10.42
N TRP A 411 13.78 11.06 -11.50
CA TRP A 411 15.10 10.50 -11.78
C TRP A 411 16.18 11.54 -12.08
N ALA A 412 15.78 12.76 -12.45
CA ALA A 412 16.69 13.89 -12.59
C ALA A 412 17.17 14.49 -11.25
N ASP A 413 16.57 14.11 -10.12
CA ASP A 413 16.96 14.57 -8.80
C ASP A 413 18.07 13.67 -8.21
N PRO A 414 19.27 14.21 -7.96
CA PRO A 414 20.38 13.41 -7.43
C PRO A 414 20.13 12.85 -6.02
N GLU A 415 19.33 13.54 -5.20
CA GLU A 415 18.98 13.04 -3.86
C GLU A 415 18.04 11.83 -3.98
N PHE A 416 17.05 11.92 -4.85
CA PHE A 416 16.16 10.80 -5.13
C PHE A 416 16.94 9.59 -5.67
N THR A 417 17.77 9.81 -6.70
CA THR A 417 18.54 8.73 -7.34
C THR A 417 19.46 8.01 -6.35
N ARG A 418 20.06 8.75 -5.40
CA ARG A 418 20.90 8.16 -4.34
C ARG A 418 20.13 7.30 -3.34
N MET A 419 18.83 7.53 -3.17
CA MET A 419 17.96 6.72 -2.31
C MET A 419 17.29 5.55 -3.03
N MET A 420 17.59 5.40 -4.31
CA MET A 420 17.07 4.30 -5.11
C MET A 420 18.16 3.25 -5.33
N PRO A 421 17.80 1.98 -5.51
CA PRO A 421 18.76 0.95 -5.85
C PRO A 421 19.34 1.15 -7.26
N HIS A 422 20.48 0.54 -7.51
CA HIS A 422 21.09 0.54 -8.85
C HIS A 422 20.25 -0.26 -9.83
N MET A 423 19.70 -1.41 -9.37
CA MET A 423 18.84 -2.28 -10.17
C MET A 423 17.64 -2.77 -9.35
N PHE A 424 16.50 -2.89 -10.03
CA PHE A 424 15.30 -3.58 -9.55
C PHE A 424 15.16 -4.90 -10.29
N TYR A 425 14.98 -5.96 -9.54
CA TYR A 425 14.70 -7.28 -10.08
C TYR A 425 13.25 -7.66 -9.83
N ALA A 426 12.45 -7.66 -10.90
CA ALA A 426 11.08 -8.15 -10.84
C ALA A 426 11.08 -9.68 -10.70
N ASN A 427 10.05 -10.21 -10.05
CA ASN A 427 9.86 -11.66 -9.90
C ASN A 427 9.04 -12.28 -11.05
N GLY A 428 8.75 -11.52 -12.11
CA GLY A 428 8.04 -11.97 -13.30
C GLY A 428 7.71 -10.84 -14.28
N LYS A 429 7.17 -11.24 -15.43
CA LYS A 429 6.86 -10.32 -16.55
C LYS A 429 5.84 -9.24 -16.16
N SER A 430 4.83 -9.59 -15.36
CA SER A 430 3.79 -8.67 -14.89
C SER A 430 4.37 -7.54 -14.05
N GLY A 431 5.21 -7.86 -13.05
CA GLY A 431 5.91 -6.87 -12.23
C GLY A 431 6.82 -5.97 -13.06
N LEU A 432 7.64 -6.57 -13.94
CA LEU A 432 8.54 -5.85 -14.84
C LEU A 432 7.77 -4.84 -15.73
N LYS A 433 6.65 -5.29 -16.32
CA LYS A 433 5.78 -4.45 -17.14
C LYS A 433 5.16 -3.31 -16.33
N ALA A 434 4.63 -3.61 -15.14
CA ALA A 434 3.99 -2.62 -14.27
C ALA A 434 4.98 -1.53 -13.85
N MET A 435 6.19 -1.90 -13.43
CA MET A 435 7.24 -0.93 -13.02
C MET A 435 7.72 -0.09 -14.20
N ARG A 436 7.91 -0.70 -15.39
CA ARG A 436 8.28 0.05 -16.61
C ARG A 436 7.23 1.07 -17.00
N GLN A 437 5.96 0.68 -16.99
CA GLN A 437 4.83 1.58 -17.24
C GLN A 437 4.63 2.61 -16.12
N GLY A 438 5.12 2.30 -14.92
CA GLY A 438 5.08 3.15 -13.75
C GLY A 438 6.25 4.12 -13.60
N GLY A 439 7.01 4.38 -14.68
CA GLY A 439 8.05 5.41 -14.71
C GLY A 439 9.44 4.97 -14.23
N PHE A 440 9.67 3.66 -14.05
CA PHE A 440 11.02 3.16 -13.78
C PHE A 440 11.86 3.13 -15.06
N LEU A 441 13.14 3.51 -14.94
CA LEU A 441 14.09 3.49 -16.05
C LEU A 441 14.34 2.06 -16.52
N ALA A 442 14.29 1.83 -17.84
CA ALA A 442 14.41 0.49 -18.41
C ALA A 442 15.77 -0.17 -18.17
N ASP A 443 16.84 0.62 -18.11
CA ASP A 443 18.21 0.20 -17.80
C ASP A 443 18.45 -0.16 -16.33
N ARG A 444 17.46 0.12 -15.46
CA ARG A 444 17.46 -0.23 -14.03
C ARG A 444 16.48 -1.35 -13.69
N LEU A 445 15.97 -2.06 -14.69
CA LEU A 445 14.98 -3.12 -14.50
C LEU A 445 15.45 -4.43 -15.13
N ASP A 446 15.40 -5.51 -14.36
CA ASP A 446 15.62 -6.87 -14.83
C ASP A 446 14.70 -7.85 -14.07
N MET A 447 14.85 -9.15 -14.29
CA MET A 447 14.07 -10.21 -13.65
C MET A 447 14.96 -11.25 -12.98
N VAL A 448 14.45 -11.78 -11.86
CA VAL A 448 14.93 -13.03 -11.24
C VAL A 448 13.76 -13.98 -11.00
N GLU A 449 14.05 -15.23 -10.68
CA GLU A 449 13.03 -16.21 -10.34
C GLU A 449 12.29 -15.82 -9.05
N ALA A 450 10.99 -16.06 -9.06
CA ALA A 450 10.06 -15.74 -7.98
C ALA A 450 10.16 -16.74 -6.82
N VAL A 451 11.26 -16.75 -6.08
CA VAL A 451 11.59 -17.79 -5.08
C VAL A 451 10.45 -18.01 -4.07
N ARG A 452 9.76 -16.98 -3.62
CA ARG A 452 8.61 -17.07 -2.72
C ARG A 452 7.44 -17.85 -3.31
N PHE A 453 7.34 -17.90 -4.63
CA PHE A 453 6.26 -18.53 -5.38
C PHE A 453 6.71 -19.82 -6.09
N MET A 454 7.93 -20.29 -5.82
CA MET A 454 8.52 -21.47 -6.49
C MET A 454 7.70 -22.75 -6.27
N HIS A 455 6.94 -22.85 -5.17
CA HIS A 455 5.99 -23.93 -4.94
C HIS A 455 4.90 -24.04 -6.03
N LEU A 456 4.70 -22.98 -6.84
CA LEU A 456 3.77 -22.97 -7.97
C LEU A 456 4.40 -23.51 -9.27
N ALA A 457 5.72 -23.69 -9.34
CA ALA A 457 6.41 -24.18 -10.54
C ALA A 457 5.92 -25.55 -11.02
N HIS A 458 5.38 -26.36 -10.12
CA HIS A 458 4.81 -27.68 -10.40
C HIS A 458 3.27 -27.69 -10.35
N ALA A 459 2.64 -26.51 -10.28
CA ALA A 459 1.18 -26.40 -10.27
C ALA A 459 0.63 -26.56 -11.69
N GLU A 460 0.32 -27.80 -12.07
CA GLU A 460 -0.35 -28.06 -13.33
C GLU A 460 -1.76 -27.48 -13.36
N PRO A 461 -2.20 -26.93 -14.51
CA PRO A 461 -3.59 -26.56 -14.70
C PRO A 461 -4.52 -27.75 -14.46
N LEU A 462 -5.57 -27.53 -13.70
CA LEU A 462 -6.53 -28.58 -13.40
C LEU A 462 -7.44 -28.85 -14.60
N PRO A 463 -7.89 -30.09 -14.81
CA PRO A 463 -8.82 -30.43 -15.88
C PRO A 463 -10.14 -29.64 -15.70
N ARG A 464 -10.66 -29.14 -16.81
CA ARG A 464 -11.93 -28.43 -16.83
C ARG A 464 -13.08 -29.40 -16.54
N THR A 465 -13.75 -29.20 -15.43
CA THR A 465 -14.93 -29.97 -15.03
C THR A 465 -16.10 -29.04 -14.76
N PRO A 466 -17.36 -29.51 -14.90
CA PRO A 466 -18.51 -28.70 -14.52
C PRO A 466 -18.39 -28.18 -13.07
N PRO A 467 -18.85 -26.95 -12.79
CA PRO A 467 -18.82 -26.39 -11.46
C PRO A 467 -19.63 -27.23 -10.46
N LEU A 468 -18.98 -27.71 -9.39
CA LEU A 468 -19.56 -28.58 -8.36
C LEU A 468 -19.68 -27.89 -7.00
N ARG A 469 -18.79 -26.90 -6.72
CA ARG A 469 -18.74 -26.22 -5.44
C ARG A 469 -18.22 -24.77 -5.58
N LEU A 470 -18.59 -23.94 -4.62
CA LEU A 470 -18.09 -22.59 -4.46
C LEU A 470 -17.12 -22.51 -3.26
N LEU A 471 -15.86 -22.27 -3.54
CA LEU A 471 -14.84 -21.99 -2.52
C LEU A 471 -14.77 -20.49 -2.29
N VAL A 472 -15.06 -20.05 -1.06
CA VAL A 472 -15.06 -18.65 -0.67
C VAL A 472 -13.79 -18.35 0.14
N ALA A 473 -12.93 -17.46 -0.34
CA ALA A 473 -11.72 -17.06 0.37
C ALA A 473 -11.87 -15.62 0.88
N THR A 474 -11.89 -15.45 2.20
CA THR A 474 -12.17 -14.15 2.84
C THR A 474 -10.91 -13.29 3.02
N SER A 475 -11.11 -12.00 3.25
CA SER A 475 -10.07 -11.01 3.56
C SER A 475 -9.61 -11.11 5.03
N TYR A 476 -8.47 -10.49 5.33
CA TYR A 476 -8.06 -10.18 6.69
C TYR A 476 -8.72 -8.89 7.24
N PHE A 477 -9.40 -8.13 6.39
CA PHE A 477 -10.21 -6.98 6.80
C PHE A 477 -11.61 -7.43 7.20
N ALA A 478 -12.03 -7.05 8.41
CA ALA A 478 -13.30 -7.50 8.97
C ALA A 478 -14.52 -6.98 8.18
N GLU A 479 -14.50 -5.71 7.77
CA GLU A 479 -15.59 -5.07 7.04
C GLU A 479 -15.80 -5.70 5.65
N GLU A 480 -14.72 -5.97 4.92
CA GLU A 480 -14.77 -6.63 3.60
C GLU A 480 -15.28 -8.06 3.73
N THR A 481 -14.76 -8.81 4.71
CA THR A 481 -15.21 -10.17 5.00
C THR A 481 -16.71 -10.20 5.36
N GLU A 482 -17.17 -9.29 6.20
CA GLU A 482 -18.58 -9.19 6.57
C GLU A 482 -19.45 -8.83 5.36
N GLY A 483 -19.04 -7.88 4.54
CA GLY A 483 -19.72 -7.51 3.29
C GLY A 483 -19.85 -8.68 2.32
N MET A 484 -18.75 -9.40 2.10
CA MET A 484 -18.71 -10.60 1.24
C MET A 484 -19.66 -11.70 1.73
N LEU A 485 -19.67 -11.98 3.04
CA LEU A 485 -20.55 -13.00 3.62
C LEU A 485 -22.03 -12.57 3.59
N LYS A 486 -22.33 -11.29 3.82
CA LYS A 486 -23.70 -10.74 3.66
C LYS A 486 -24.22 -10.90 2.22
N LEU A 487 -23.38 -10.56 1.23
CA LEU A 487 -23.72 -10.71 -0.18
C LEU A 487 -24.02 -12.17 -0.51
N LEU A 488 -23.12 -13.06 -0.11
CA LEU A 488 -23.22 -14.50 -0.35
C LEU A 488 -24.48 -15.10 0.31
N ALA A 489 -24.77 -14.72 1.56
CA ALA A 489 -25.96 -15.21 2.28
C ALA A 489 -27.27 -14.81 1.60
N LYS A 490 -27.36 -13.57 1.08
CA LYS A 490 -28.55 -13.12 0.31
C LYS A 490 -28.79 -13.98 -0.94
N VAL A 491 -27.73 -14.36 -1.64
CA VAL A 491 -27.83 -15.20 -2.85
C VAL A 491 -28.12 -16.65 -2.51
N ALA A 492 -27.53 -17.18 -1.44
CA ALA A 492 -27.72 -18.57 -1.03
C ALA A 492 -29.18 -18.90 -0.68
N VAL A 493 -29.91 -17.95 -0.11
CA VAL A 493 -31.34 -18.12 0.27
C VAL A 493 -32.29 -18.09 -0.94
N GLY A 494 -31.99 -17.26 -1.95
CA GLY A 494 -32.93 -17.00 -3.07
C GLY A 494 -32.58 -17.72 -4.38
N SER A 495 -31.42 -18.31 -4.49
CA SER A 495 -30.92 -18.88 -5.75
C SER A 495 -31.20 -20.39 -5.85
N GLY A 496 -31.81 -20.82 -6.96
CA GLY A 496 -31.92 -22.24 -7.33
C GLY A 496 -30.59 -22.83 -7.84
N ASN A 497 -29.50 -22.06 -7.92
CA ASN A 497 -28.24 -22.49 -8.47
C ASN A 497 -27.53 -23.51 -7.54
N PRO A 498 -27.18 -24.72 -8.04
CA PRO A 498 -26.56 -25.79 -7.26
C PRO A 498 -25.27 -25.39 -6.54
N LEU A 499 -24.51 -24.45 -7.08
CA LEU A 499 -23.25 -23.99 -6.48
C LEU A 499 -23.45 -23.40 -5.08
N PHE A 500 -24.58 -22.73 -4.82
CA PHE A 500 -24.86 -22.13 -3.51
C PHE A 500 -25.32 -23.16 -2.46
N ARG A 501 -25.57 -24.42 -2.87
CA ARG A 501 -25.82 -25.53 -1.94
C ARG A 501 -24.54 -26.18 -1.44
N ASN A 502 -23.42 -25.97 -2.14
CA ASN A 502 -22.13 -26.53 -1.82
C ASN A 502 -21.07 -25.44 -1.65
N ILE A 503 -21.25 -24.63 -0.61
CA ILE A 503 -20.34 -23.53 -0.24
C ILE A 503 -19.34 -24.04 0.79
N VAL A 504 -18.06 -23.79 0.53
CA VAL A 504 -16.95 -24.00 1.47
C VAL A 504 -16.26 -22.67 1.71
N ILE A 505 -16.18 -22.21 2.95
CA ILE A 505 -15.55 -20.92 3.30
C ILE A 505 -14.18 -21.16 3.92
N LYS A 506 -13.15 -20.57 3.34
CA LYS A 506 -11.81 -20.52 3.92
C LYS A 506 -11.57 -19.14 4.51
N SER A 507 -11.51 -19.09 5.84
CA SER A 507 -11.18 -17.85 6.56
C SER A 507 -9.69 -17.48 6.41
N HIS A 508 -9.42 -16.17 6.45
CA HIS A 508 -8.03 -15.72 6.61
C HIS A 508 -7.51 -16.13 8.00
N PRO A 509 -6.24 -16.60 8.13
CA PRO A 509 -5.70 -17.10 9.41
C PRO A 509 -5.76 -16.08 10.57
N LEU A 510 -5.76 -14.78 10.26
CA LEU A 510 -5.82 -13.71 11.27
C LEU A 510 -7.25 -13.27 11.61
N LEU A 511 -8.29 -13.78 10.90
CA LEU A 511 -9.68 -13.36 11.11
C LEU A 511 -10.61 -14.59 11.14
N PRO A 512 -10.88 -15.19 12.30
CA PRO A 512 -11.90 -16.23 12.47
C PRO A 512 -13.30 -15.69 12.15
N ILE A 513 -14.11 -16.48 11.43
CA ILE A 513 -15.42 -16.06 10.88
C ILE A 513 -16.62 -16.77 11.47
N ASP A 514 -16.45 -17.69 12.42
CA ASP A 514 -17.53 -18.54 12.97
C ASP A 514 -18.74 -17.72 13.43
N HIS A 515 -18.48 -16.57 14.08
CA HIS A 515 -19.52 -15.67 14.55
C HIS A 515 -20.28 -14.99 13.41
N LEU A 516 -19.62 -14.65 12.29
CA LEU A 516 -20.24 -14.05 11.12
C LEU A 516 -21.07 -15.07 10.34
N VAL A 517 -20.56 -16.29 10.19
CA VAL A 517 -21.30 -17.39 9.56
C VAL A 517 -22.59 -17.67 10.34
N GLY A 518 -22.51 -17.74 11.68
CA GLY A 518 -23.69 -17.92 12.53
C GLY A 518 -24.70 -16.76 12.46
N LYS A 519 -24.22 -15.54 12.15
CA LYS A 519 -25.06 -14.34 12.04
C LYS A 519 -25.83 -14.27 10.71
N TYR A 520 -25.24 -14.67 9.60
CA TYR A 520 -25.79 -14.43 8.27
C TYR A 520 -26.38 -15.65 7.58
N PHE A 521 -25.95 -16.87 7.90
CA PHE A 521 -26.40 -18.07 7.23
C PHE A 521 -27.38 -18.87 8.09
N SER A 522 -28.57 -19.12 7.57
CA SER A 522 -29.56 -20.02 8.19
C SER A 522 -29.09 -21.48 8.18
N THR A 523 -28.50 -21.92 7.06
CA THR A 523 -27.79 -23.20 6.95
C THR A 523 -26.31 -22.91 6.86
N LYS A 524 -25.55 -23.32 7.87
CA LYS A 524 -24.12 -23.02 7.96
C LYS A 524 -23.36 -23.71 6.84
N PRO A 525 -22.62 -22.97 5.99
CA PRO A 525 -21.70 -23.54 5.04
C PRO A 525 -20.53 -24.24 5.74
N ALA A 526 -19.85 -25.14 5.05
CA ALA A 526 -18.65 -25.80 5.56
C ALA A 526 -17.52 -24.77 5.70
N ILE A 527 -16.80 -24.81 6.82
CA ILE A 527 -15.58 -24.03 7.02
C ILE A 527 -14.38 -24.92 6.69
N ALA A 528 -13.53 -24.44 5.79
CA ALA A 528 -12.33 -25.15 5.35
C ALA A 528 -11.24 -25.13 6.43
N ASP A 529 -10.70 -26.28 6.77
CA ASP A 529 -9.55 -26.45 7.65
C ASP A 529 -8.29 -26.82 6.85
N GLY A 530 -7.09 -26.54 7.41
CA GLY A 530 -5.82 -26.83 6.74
C GLY A 530 -5.50 -25.90 5.55
N PRO A 531 -4.54 -26.30 4.69
CA PRO A 531 -4.07 -25.51 3.54
C PRO A 531 -5.15 -25.29 2.49
N ILE A 532 -5.16 -24.10 1.86
CA ILE A 532 -6.13 -23.73 0.82
C ILE A 532 -5.99 -24.63 -0.43
N GLU A 533 -4.79 -25.11 -0.70
CA GLU A 533 -4.44 -25.96 -1.86
C GLU A 533 -5.28 -27.24 -1.89
N ASN A 534 -5.67 -27.77 -0.73
CA ASN A 534 -6.54 -28.96 -0.61
C ASN A 534 -7.95 -28.74 -1.17
N TYR A 535 -8.36 -27.49 -1.31
CA TYR A 535 -9.68 -27.09 -1.80
C TYR A 535 -9.66 -26.57 -3.24
N LEU A 536 -8.48 -26.28 -3.78
CA LEU A 536 -8.30 -25.91 -5.19
C LEU A 536 -8.24 -27.17 -6.06
N THR A 537 -9.39 -27.79 -6.32
CA THR A 537 -9.54 -29.06 -7.05
C THR A 537 -10.49 -28.89 -8.25
N PRO A 538 -10.49 -29.83 -9.22
CA PRO A 538 -11.42 -29.79 -10.34
C PRO A 538 -12.88 -29.56 -9.91
N GLY A 539 -13.64 -28.76 -10.65
CA GLY A 539 -15.02 -28.39 -10.34
C GLY A 539 -15.19 -27.33 -9.24
N THR A 540 -14.11 -26.72 -8.75
CA THR A 540 -14.16 -25.60 -7.82
C THR A 540 -14.26 -24.28 -8.59
N VAL A 541 -15.29 -23.47 -8.27
CA VAL A 541 -15.32 -22.03 -8.57
C VAL A 541 -14.78 -21.31 -7.36
N VAL A 542 -13.82 -20.41 -7.55
CA VAL A 542 -13.25 -19.63 -6.46
C VAL A 542 -13.89 -18.25 -6.42
N PHE A 543 -14.48 -17.89 -5.29
CA PHE A 543 -14.95 -16.54 -4.98
C PHE A 543 -14.06 -15.97 -3.90
N ALA A 544 -13.16 -15.09 -4.28
CA ALA A 544 -12.11 -14.57 -3.42
C ALA A 544 -12.23 -13.05 -3.25
N GLU A 545 -11.91 -12.55 -2.08
CA GLU A 545 -11.69 -11.12 -1.92
C GLU A 545 -10.51 -10.68 -2.81
N SER A 546 -10.60 -9.49 -3.43
CA SER A 546 -9.70 -9.08 -4.52
C SER A 546 -8.22 -8.94 -4.10
N GLY A 547 -7.95 -8.66 -2.82
CA GLY A 547 -6.61 -8.51 -2.26
C GLY A 547 -5.92 -9.80 -1.82
N THR A 548 -6.63 -10.94 -1.82
CA THR A 548 -6.06 -12.20 -1.33
C THR A 548 -5.21 -12.93 -2.37
N SER A 549 -4.09 -13.53 -1.93
CA SER A 549 -3.24 -14.36 -2.79
C SER A 549 -3.95 -15.61 -3.32
N VAL A 550 -5.06 -16.03 -2.72
CA VAL A 550 -5.87 -17.17 -3.21
C VAL A 550 -6.42 -16.90 -4.62
N ALA A 551 -6.73 -15.65 -4.95
CA ALA A 551 -7.14 -15.27 -6.30
C ALA A 551 -6.08 -15.63 -7.34
N LEU A 552 -4.82 -15.36 -7.03
CA LEU A 552 -3.70 -15.68 -7.91
C LEU A 552 -3.47 -17.19 -8.00
N LEU A 553 -3.56 -17.93 -6.89
CA LEU A 553 -3.48 -19.39 -6.88
C LEU A 553 -4.57 -20.02 -7.74
N ALA A 554 -5.79 -19.51 -7.68
CA ALA A 554 -6.89 -19.98 -8.52
C ALA A 554 -6.62 -19.79 -10.01
N LEU A 555 -6.10 -18.59 -10.39
CA LEU A 555 -5.69 -18.32 -11.77
C LEU A 555 -4.60 -19.28 -12.24
N CYS A 556 -3.56 -19.48 -11.42
CA CYS A 556 -2.45 -20.38 -11.73
C CYS A 556 -2.90 -21.84 -11.94
N ARG A 557 -3.99 -22.25 -11.27
CA ARG A 557 -4.60 -23.58 -11.42
C ARG A 557 -5.61 -23.66 -12.55
N GLY A 558 -5.87 -22.56 -13.27
CA GLY A 558 -6.89 -22.49 -14.33
C GLY A 558 -8.32 -22.63 -13.81
N LEU A 559 -8.55 -22.37 -12.53
CA LEU A 559 -9.88 -22.44 -11.92
C LEU A 559 -10.69 -21.18 -12.25
N PRO A 560 -12.01 -21.31 -12.45
CA PRO A 560 -12.90 -20.17 -12.58
C PRO A 560 -12.83 -19.30 -11.34
N LEU A 561 -12.58 -17.97 -11.51
CA LEU A 561 -12.37 -17.01 -10.46
C LEU A 561 -13.37 -15.85 -10.55
N LEU A 562 -13.97 -15.53 -9.42
CA LEU A 562 -14.77 -14.34 -9.18
C LEU A 562 -14.08 -13.53 -8.07
N LEU A 563 -13.94 -12.22 -8.26
CA LEU A 563 -13.31 -11.32 -7.29
C LEU A 563 -14.38 -10.50 -6.58
N TYR A 564 -14.46 -10.63 -5.27
CA TYR A 564 -15.27 -9.73 -4.46
C TYR A 564 -14.54 -8.39 -4.29
N VAL A 565 -15.26 -7.32 -4.56
CA VAL A 565 -14.86 -5.93 -4.25
C VAL A 565 -16.03 -5.28 -3.52
N ALA A 566 -15.81 -4.66 -2.38
CA ALA A 566 -16.91 -4.03 -1.64
C ALA A 566 -17.55 -2.87 -2.46
N GLU A 567 -18.86 -2.67 -2.28
CA GLU A 567 -19.62 -1.67 -3.05
C GLU A 567 -19.16 -0.23 -2.83
N ASN A 568 -18.54 0.03 -1.69
CA ASN A 568 -18.12 1.37 -1.26
C ASN A 568 -16.59 1.58 -1.28
N THR A 569 -15.84 0.68 -1.92
CA THR A 569 -14.38 0.77 -1.99
C THR A 569 -13.88 0.68 -3.42
N PHE A 570 -12.69 1.25 -3.62
CA PHE A 570 -11.90 1.04 -4.82
C PHE A 570 -11.33 -0.40 -4.84
N ASP A 571 -11.11 -0.97 -6.04
CA ASP A 571 -10.46 -2.29 -6.17
C ASP A 571 -8.96 -2.19 -5.93
N LEU A 572 -8.52 -2.60 -4.74
CA LEU A 572 -7.11 -2.70 -4.35
C LEU A 572 -6.50 -4.07 -4.67
N GLY A 573 -7.16 -4.84 -5.52
CA GLY A 573 -6.85 -6.23 -5.79
C GLY A 573 -5.44 -6.49 -6.32
N ILE A 574 -5.00 -7.73 -6.14
CA ILE A 574 -3.71 -8.20 -6.64
C ILE A 574 -3.75 -8.58 -8.13
N ILE A 575 -4.93 -8.74 -8.68
CA ILE A 575 -5.15 -9.03 -10.10
C ILE A 575 -5.26 -7.71 -10.85
N GLN A 576 -4.39 -7.52 -11.82
CA GLN A 576 -4.36 -6.28 -12.62
C GLN A 576 -5.73 -6.00 -13.27
N ALA A 577 -6.06 -4.72 -13.40
CA ALA A 577 -7.37 -4.28 -13.90
C ALA A 577 -7.68 -4.80 -15.32
N ASN A 578 -6.66 -4.99 -16.15
CA ASN A 578 -6.77 -5.49 -17.53
C ASN A 578 -6.87 -7.03 -17.62
N THR A 579 -6.74 -7.76 -16.51
CA THR A 579 -6.95 -9.21 -16.51
C THR A 579 -8.44 -9.51 -16.58
N PRO A 580 -8.90 -10.38 -17.49
CA PRO A 580 -10.34 -10.63 -17.73
C PRO A 580 -10.96 -11.50 -16.62
N VAL A 581 -10.93 -11.02 -15.39
CA VAL A 581 -11.55 -11.65 -14.21
C VAL A 581 -12.79 -10.86 -13.83
N ARG A 582 -13.91 -11.56 -13.58
CA ARG A 582 -15.16 -10.92 -13.19
C ARG A 582 -15.08 -10.37 -11.76
N ARG A 583 -15.28 -9.06 -11.63
CA ARG A 583 -15.42 -8.39 -10.34
C ARG A 583 -16.89 -8.38 -9.92
N VAL A 584 -17.14 -8.70 -8.67
CA VAL A 584 -18.48 -8.86 -8.07
C VAL A 584 -18.61 -7.89 -6.91
N ARG A 585 -19.54 -6.96 -7.02
CA ARG A 585 -19.84 -5.97 -5.98
C ARG A 585 -21.24 -6.16 -5.42
N THR A 586 -22.18 -6.58 -6.26
CA THR A 586 -23.60 -6.71 -5.92
C THR A 586 -24.09 -8.14 -6.07
N VAL A 587 -25.28 -8.42 -5.54
CA VAL A 587 -26.01 -9.69 -5.76
C VAL A 587 -26.24 -9.93 -7.25
N SER A 588 -26.61 -8.89 -8.01
CA SER A 588 -26.83 -8.97 -9.46
C SER A 588 -25.55 -9.37 -10.19
N ASP A 589 -24.40 -8.79 -9.81
CA ASP A 589 -23.11 -9.15 -10.40
C ASP A 589 -22.78 -10.62 -10.16
N LEU A 590 -22.99 -11.13 -8.92
CA LEU A 590 -22.70 -12.52 -8.60
C LEU A 590 -23.58 -13.49 -9.40
N LEU A 591 -24.86 -13.19 -9.51
CA LEU A 591 -25.79 -14.05 -10.27
C LEU A 591 -25.49 -14.03 -11.77
N SER A 592 -25.17 -12.87 -12.35
CA SER A 592 -24.82 -12.74 -13.76
C SER A 592 -23.46 -13.31 -14.13
N ALA A 593 -22.58 -13.45 -13.13
CA ALA A 593 -21.22 -13.98 -13.32
C ALA A 593 -21.14 -15.52 -13.31
N LEU A 594 -22.25 -16.22 -13.05
CA LEU A 594 -22.32 -17.68 -12.97
C LEU A 594 -23.05 -18.29 -14.18
N PRO A 595 -22.50 -19.34 -14.80
CA PRO A 595 -21.17 -19.92 -14.56
C PRO A 595 -20.06 -19.02 -15.07
N PRO A 596 -18.95 -18.90 -14.31
CA PRO A 596 -17.84 -18.06 -14.74
C PRO A 596 -17.15 -18.63 -15.98
N ALA A 597 -16.74 -17.74 -16.89
CA ALA A 597 -15.98 -18.14 -18.06
C ALA A 597 -14.60 -18.67 -17.67
N PRO A 598 -14.07 -19.69 -18.39
CA PRO A 598 -12.69 -20.15 -18.20
C PRO A 598 -11.71 -19.01 -18.46
N GLN A 599 -10.68 -18.91 -17.62
CA GLN A 599 -9.70 -17.82 -17.74
C GLN A 599 -8.44 -18.30 -18.43
N SER A 600 -7.85 -17.42 -19.25
CA SER A 600 -6.72 -17.75 -20.14
C SER A 600 -5.39 -17.17 -19.62
N CYS A 601 -5.29 -16.82 -18.34
CA CYS A 601 -4.05 -16.28 -17.76
C CYS A 601 -3.14 -17.42 -17.34
N THR A 602 -1.86 -17.37 -17.72
CA THR A 602 -0.87 -18.36 -17.34
C THR A 602 -0.05 -17.85 -16.16
N ILE A 603 0.46 -18.78 -15.36
CA ILE A 603 1.33 -18.44 -14.23
C ILE A 603 2.61 -17.71 -14.69
N ASP A 604 3.11 -18.04 -15.88
CA ASP A 604 4.30 -17.43 -16.49
C ASP A 604 4.12 -15.96 -16.86
N ASP A 605 2.86 -15.47 -16.92
CA ASP A 605 2.58 -14.05 -17.08
C ASP A 605 2.86 -13.27 -15.80
N TYR A 606 2.71 -13.92 -14.64
CA TYR A 606 2.94 -13.30 -13.33
C TYR A 606 4.33 -13.55 -12.79
N PHE A 607 4.83 -14.80 -12.84
CA PHE A 607 6.05 -15.20 -12.16
C PHE A 607 7.06 -15.88 -13.09
N CYS A 608 8.33 -15.66 -12.83
CA CYS A 608 9.43 -16.45 -13.38
C CYS A 608 9.69 -17.62 -12.42
N LEU A 609 9.37 -18.86 -12.85
CA LEU A 609 9.39 -20.07 -12.00
C LEU A 609 10.38 -21.13 -12.53
N ASP A 610 11.60 -20.72 -12.88
CA ASP A 610 12.66 -21.69 -13.21
C ASP A 610 13.28 -22.26 -11.94
N THR A 611 13.04 -23.56 -11.68
CA THR A 611 13.53 -24.26 -10.48
C THR A 611 15.06 -24.42 -10.46
N SER A 612 15.75 -24.21 -11.59
CA SER A 612 17.23 -24.18 -11.64
C SER A 612 17.81 -22.94 -10.98
N LEU A 613 17.00 -21.89 -10.77
CA LEU A 613 17.40 -20.57 -10.23
C LEU A 613 18.57 -19.95 -11.02
N LEU A 614 18.55 -20.11 -12.35
CA LEU A 614 19.66 -19.70 -13.20
C LEU A 614 19.97 -18.22 -13.10
N ARG A 615 18.93 -17.36 -13.07
CA ARG A 615 19.10 -15.90 -12.97
C ARG A 615 19.69 -15.49 -11.61
N TRP A 616 19.25 -16.12 -10.51
CA TRP A 616 19.83 -15.92 -9.19
C TRP A 616 21.30 -16.34 -9.15
N ARG A 617 21.64 -17.49 -9.76
CA ARG A 617 23.05 -17.96 -9.82
C ARG A 617 23.95 -16.99 -10.60
N VAL A 618 23.45 -16.44 -11.72
CA VAL A 618 24.16 -15.42 -12.49
C VAL A 618 24.31 -14.16 -11.64
N LEU A 619 23.23 -13.67 -11.03
CA LEU A 619 23.25 -12.48 -10.18
C LEU A 619 24.30 -12.60 -9.05
N PHE A 620 24.24 -13.69 -8.27
CA PHE A 620 25.18 -13.88 -7.16
C PHE A 620 26.63 -14.02 -7.63
N ARG A 621 26.88 -14.69 -8.73
CA ARG A 621 28.22 -14.76 -9.33
C ARG A 621 28.75 -13.35 -9.69
N ASP A 622 27.91 -12.49 -10.23
CA ASP A 622 28.31 -11.18 -10.74
C ASP A 622 28.52 -10.17 -9.59
N ILE A 623 27.75 -10.23 -8.51
CA ILE A 623 27.89 -9.32 -7.35
C ILE A 623 28.94 -9.79 -6.32
N LEU A 624 29.45 -11.03 -6.42
CA LEU A 624 30.47 -11.57 -5.52
C LEU A 624 31.89 -11.58 -6.15
N ARG A 625 32.00 -11.20 -7.42
CA ARG A 625 33.28 -10.95 -8.10
C ARG A 625 33.86 -9.60 -7.70
#